data_2def5c9fc3bcddb7e0e7b237f4d2f15d
#
_entry.id   2def5c9fc3bcddb7e0e7b237f4d2f15d
#
_cell.length_a   1.000
_cell.length_b   1.000
_cell.length_c   1.000
_cell.angle_alpha   90.00
_cell.angle_beta   90.00
_cell.angle_gamma   90.00
#
_symmetry.space_group_name_H-M   'P 1'
#
loop_
_entity.id
_entity.type
_entity.pdbx_description
1 polymer ?
#
loop_
_entity_poly.entity_id
_entity_poly.type
_entity_poly.pdbx_seq_one_letter_code
_entity_poly.pdbx_strand_id
1 'polypeptide(L)'
;VQTCALPISLLSTVGALLGMIPQGLVLLTSSVLAIATVRLARRKVLAQQLYCIETLARVDVLCLDKTGTITSGRMEVEGTYPLPIEGAGMGAGESEVSVPVETTVLDFALANVARATSADANETCQALLNYYADRPVEVSEPLAVIPFSSSKKWSGASFAQGSYVMGAAQFVLSEHAFSQVENRVAELADTCRVLVVARVDGFTPDGDMVGEAEPVGFVTIRDEIRTSAAETIGYFNEQGVTLNVISGDDPRTVSSIARVVGVPGADAYVDATTLDTPSKIDAAVD
;
A
#
# COMPACT_ATOMS: atom_id res chain seq x y z
N VAL A 1 -3.20 49.67 63.05
CA VAL A 1 -4.51 49.05 62.77
C VAL A 1 -4.68 48.77 61.33
N GLN A 2 -3.99 49.42 60.34
CA GLN A 2 -4.12 49.20 58.91
C GLN A 2 -3.38 47.97 58.36
N THR A 3 -2.38 47.45 59.07
CA THR A 3 -1.55 46.35 58.63
C THR A 3 -2.18 44.97 58.79
N CYS A 4 -3.25 44.77 59.57
CA CYS A 4 -3.95 43.50 59.73
C CYS A 4 -5.14 43.37 58.80
N ALA A 5 -5.69 44.42 58.23
CA ALA A 5 -6.85 44.34 57.32
C ALA A 5 -6.52 43.81 55.94
N LEU A 6 -5.31 44.14 55.44
CA LEU A 6 -4.86 43.64 54.10
C LEU A 6 -4.73 42.12 53.99
N PRO A 7 -4.12 41.36 54.91
CA PRO A 7 -4.04 39.92 54.83
C PRO A 7 -5.41 39.25 54.99
N ILE A 8 -6.28 39.82 55.80
CA ILE A 8 -7.65 39.27 56.02
C ILE A 8 -8.51 39.44 54.75
N SER A 9 -8.45 40.62 54.11
CA SER A 9 -9.17 40.88 52.86
C SER A 9 -8.64 40.04 51.72
N LEU A 10 -7.33 39.81 51.65
CA LEU A 10 -6.71 38.92 50.66
C LEU A 10 -7.17 37.47 50.85
N LEU A 11 -7.14 36.98 52.10
CA LEU A 11 -7.60 35.62 52.40
C LEU A 11 -9.10 35.41 52.05
N SER A 12 -9.92 36.41 52.40
CA SER A 12 -11.36 36.38 52.09
C SER A 12 -11.63 36.39 50.60
N THR A 13 -10.86 37.23 49.82
CA THR A 13 -10.99 37.27 48.36
C THR A 13 -10.54 35.99 47.72
N VAL A 14 -9.43 35.41 48.15
CA VAL A 14 -8.96 34.10 47.66
C VAL A 14 -9.95 33.00 47.97
N GLY A 15 -10.51 33.01 49.20
CA GLY A 15 -11.57 32.04 49.58
C GLY A 15 -12.84 32.14 48.73
N ALA A 16 -13.26 33.39 48.43
CA ALA A 16 -14.39 33.65 47.56
C ALA A 16 -14.12 33.19 46.10
N LEU A 17 -12.93 33.47 45.56
CA LEU A 17 -12.52 33.02 44.24
C LEU A 17 -12.45 31.47 44.13
N LEU A 18 -11.91 30.80 45.15
CA LEU A 18 -11.88 29.33 45.20
C LEU A 18 -13.27 28.72 45.24
N GLY A 19 -14.20 29.38 45.96
CA GLY A 19 -15.62 28.93 46.00
C GLY A 19 -16.39 29.11 44.68
N MET A 20 -15.90 29.95 43.77
CA MET A 20 -16.49 30.15 42.42
C MET A 20 -16.06 29.08 41.44
N ILE A 21 -15.02 28.30 41.76
CA ILE A 21 -14.60 27.19 40.89
C ILE A 21 -15.57 26.01 41.08
N PRO A 22 -16.27 25.53 40.06
CA PRO A 22 -17.19 24.40 40.14
C PRO A 22 -16.43 23.08 40.29
N GLN A 23 -15.92 22.80 41.49
CA GLN A 23 -15.08 21.63 41.80
C GLN A 23 -15.75 20.30 41.39
N GLY A 24 -17.06 20.22 41.53
CA GLY A 24 -17.84 19.04 41.08
C GLY A 24 -17.79 18.79 39.58
N LEU A 25 -17.76 19.88 38.78
CA LEU A 25 -17.63 19.77 37.33
C LEU A 25 -16.22 19.29 36.93
N VAL A 26 -15.17 19.84 37.58
CA VAL A 26 -13.79 19.43 37.33
C VAL A 26 -13.58 17.94 37.69
N LEU A 27 -14.13 17.50 38.81
CA LEU A 27 -14.05 16.10 39.22
C LEU A 27 -14.80 15.18 38.24
N LEU A 28 -15.99 15.58 37.79
CA LEU A 28 -16.78 14.82 36.83
C LEU A 28 -16.06 14.68 35.48
N THR A 29 -15.59 15.78 34.92
CA THR A 29 -14.87 15.78 33.64
C THR A 29 -13.58 14.95 33.71
N SER A 30 -12.79 15.12 34.77
CA SER A 30 -11.56 14.32 34.98
C SER A 30 -11.88 12.82 35.09
N SER A 31 -12.95 12.45 35.80
CA SER A 31 -13.36 11.06 35.97
C SER A 31 -13.80 10.44 34.63
N VAL A 32 -14.58 11.17 33.82
CA VAL A 32 -15.01 10.72 32.50
C VAL A 32 -13.82 10.53 31.56
N LEU A 33 -12.88 11.48 31.53
CA LEU A 33 -11.67 11.40 30.72
C LEU A 33 -10.77 10.23 31.17
N ALA A 34 -10.65 9.99 32.48
CA ALA A 34 -9.90 8.84 33.01
C ALA A 34 -10.52 7.49 32.57
N ILE A 35 -11.85 7.35 32.67
CA ILE A 35 -12.56 6.15 32.21
C ILE A 35 -12.36 5.94 30.70
N ALA A 36 -12.46 7.00 29.91
CA ALA A 36 -12.26 6.95 28.46
C ALA A 36 -10.82 6.55 28.11
N THR A 37 -9.82 7.08 28.83
CA THR A 37 -8.40 6.69 28.68
C THR A 37 -8.19 5.20 28.97
N VAL A 38 -8.77 4.68 30.06
CA VAL A 38 -8.71 3.23 30.38
C VAL A 38 -9.37 2.39 29.27
N ARG A 39 -10.48 2.87 28.71
CA ARG A 39 -11.16 2.18 27.60
C ARG A 39 -10.30 2.14 26.33
N LEU A 40 -9.61 3.24 26.00
CA LEU A 40 -8.63 3.30 24.89
C LEU A 40 -7.44 2.35 25.13
N ALA A 41 -6.88 2.36 26.35
CA ALA A 41 -5.78 1.47 26.71
C ALA A 41 -6.13 0.00 26.55
N ARG A 42 -7.36 -0.41 26.91
CA ARG A 42 -7.87 -1.78 26.68
C ARG A 42 -7.92 -2.14 25.17
N ARG A 43 -8.06 -1.16 24.30
CA ARG A 43 -7.98 -1.31 22.83
C ARG A 43 -6.57 -1.12 22.27
N LYS A 44 -5.54 -1.15 23.12
CA LYS A 44 -4.13 -0.96 22.78
C LYS A 44 -3.80 0.43 22.19
N VAL A 45 -4.63 1.43 22.48
CA VAL A 45 -4.38 2.84 22.12
C VAL A 45 -3.88 3.55 23.35
N LEU A 46 -2.66 4.10 23.27
CA LEU A 46 -2.01 4.84 24.37
C LEU A 46 -2.33 6.33 24.26
N ALA A 47 -3.13 6.83 25.19
CA ALA A 47 -3.36 8.27 25.34
C ALA A 47 -2.25 8.87 26.22
N GLN A 48 -1.46 9.79 25.67
CA GLN A 48 -0.38 10.44 26.41
C GLN A 48 -0.87 11.56 27.33
N GLN A 49 -2.01 12.17 26.99
CA GLN A 49 -2.62 13.25 27.74
C GLN A 49 -4.13 13.01 27.90
N LEU A 50 -4.70 13.35 29.05
CA LEU A 50 -6.13 13.17 29.29
C LEU A 50 -7.01 13.98 28.32
N TYR A 51 -6.54 15.15 27.92
CA TYR A 51 -7.25 16.04 26.99
C TYR A 51 -7.26 15.54 25.53
N CYS A 52 -6.47 14.53 25.17
CA CYS A 52 -6.45 14.01 23.80
C CYS A 52 -7.84 13.50 23.37
N ILE A 53 -8.64 13.01 24.32
CA ILE A 53 -9.99 12.51 24.06
C ILE A 53 -10.93 13.64 23.63
N GLU A 54 -10.83 14.80 24.30
CA GLU A 54 -11.59 15.99 23.90
C GLU A 54 -11.13 16.52 22.54
N THR A 55 -9.82 16.53 22.28
CA THR A 55 -9.24 16.96 21.00
C THR A 55 -9.70 16.05 19.87
N LEU A 56 -9.66 14.72 20.07
CA LEU A 56 -10.13 13.74 19.09
C LEU A 56 -11.62 13.88 18.77
N ALA A 57 -12.45 14.25 19.77
CA ALA A 57 -13.87 14.47 19.56
C ALA A 57 -14.20 15.72 18.72
N ARG A 58 -13.23 16.59 18.49
CA ARG A 58 -13.35 17.84 17.70
C ARG A 58 -12.66 17.77 16.35
N VAL A 59 -12.15 16.59 15.96
CA VAL A 59 -11.53 16.41 14.65
C VAL A 59 -12.60 16.50 13.57
N ASP A 60 -12.43 17.43 12.67
CA ASP A 60 -13.27 17.66 11.48
C ASP A 60 -12.59 17.24 10.18
N VAL A 61 -11.25 17.13 10.18
CA VAL A 61 -10.44 16.65 9.05
C VAL A 61 -9.50 15.56 9.52
N LEU A 62 -9.48 14.43 8.82
CA LEU A 62 -8.58 13.31 9.09
C LEU A 62 -7.74 13.04 7.84
N CYS A 63 -6.43 13.21 7.98
CA CYS A 63 -5.46 12.85 6.94
C CYS A 63 -4.95 11.43 7.19
N LEU A 64 -5.13 10.56 6.20
CA LEU A 64 -4.74 9.15 6.25
C LEU A 64 -3.55 8.89 5.32
N ASP A 65 -2.55 8.20 5.82
CA ASP A 65 -1.55 7.58 4.95
C ASP A 65 -2.16 6.35 4.27
N LYS A 66 -1.79 6.10 3.01
CA LYS A 66 -2.21 4.91 2.27
C LYS A 66 -1.56 3.65 2.85
N THR A 67 -0.22 3.63 2.88
CA THR A 67 0.57 2.42 3.13
C THR A 67 0.62 2.08 4.62
N GLY A 68 0.19 0.85 4.97
CA GLY A 68 0.14 0.41 6.37
C GLY A 68 -1.02 0.99 7.19
N THR A 69 -1.82 1.93 6.65
CA THR A 69 -3.01 2.52 7.29
C THR A 69 -4.28 2.02 6.59
N ILE A 70 -4.53 2.44 5.36
CA ILE A 70 -5.65 1.95 4.53
C ILE A 70 -5.32 0.53 4.04
N THR A 71 -4.06 0.30 3.64
CA THR A 71 -3.56 -1.01 3.27
C THR A 71 -2.90 -1.72 4.47
N SER A 72 -2.75 -3.03 4.38
CA SER A 72 -2.10 -3.84 5.43
C SER A 72 -0.58 -3.69 5.46
N GLY A 73 0.02 -3.07 4.43
CA GLY A 73 1.45 -3.08 4.15
C GLY A 73 1.93 -4.38 3.52
N ARG A 74 1.01 -5.26 3.12
CA ARG A 74 1.31 -6.48 2.34
C ARG A 74 0.89 -6.26 0.90
N MET A 75 1.50 -7.01 0.01
CA MET A 75 1.11 -7.07 -1.39
C MET A 75 0.41 -8.38 -1.70
N GLU A 76 -0.52 -8.34 -2.64
CA GLU A 76 -1.19 -9.52 -3.19
C GLU A 76 -1.13 -9.52 -4.72
N VAL A 77 -1.12 -10.71 -5.32
CA VAL A 77 -1.23 -10.87 -6.77
C VAL A 77 -2.69 -10.71 -7.14
N GLU A 78 -2.99 -9.76 -8.03
CA GLU A 78 -4.34 -9.56 -8.55
C GLU A 78 -4.62 -10.47 -9.73
N GLY A 79 -3.65 -10.60 -10.66
CA GLY A 79 -3.81 -11.44 -11.84
C GLY A 79 -2.50 -11.76 -12.55
N THR A 80 -2.54 -12.81 -13.36
CA THR A 80 -1.46 -13.22 -14.26
C THR A 80 -1.98 -13.20 -15.69
N TYR A 81 -1.19 -12.64 -16.61
CA TYR A 81 -1.60 -12.39 -18.01
C TYR A 81 -0.54 -12.97 -18.94
N PRO A 82 -0.69 -14.21 -19.40
CA PRO A 82 0.23 -14.84 -20.34
C PRO A 82 0.17 -14.14 -21.70
N LEU A 83 1.33 -13.99 -22.34
CA LEU A 83 1.41 -13.59 -23.74
C LEU A 83 1.46 -14.82 -24.63
N PRO A 84 0.85 -14.75 -25.83
CA PRO A 84 0.97 -15.84 -26.81
C PRO A 84 2.44 -15.96 -27.23
N ILE A 85 3.02 -17.15 -27.07
CA ILE A 85 4.37 -17.45 -27.55
C ILE A 85 4.25 -17.70 -29.06
N GLU A 86 4.89 -16.87 -29.90
CA GLU A 86 4.96 -17.10 -31.32
C GLU A 86 5.71 -18.42 -31.59
N GLY A 87 4.97 -19.47 -32.01
CA GLY A 87 5.53 -20.79 -32.27
C GLY A 87 4.77 -21.98 -31.69
N ALA A 88 3.86 -21.80 -30.75
CA ALA A 88 2.94 -22.83 -30.31
C ALA A 88 1.69 -22.78 -31.20
N GLY A 89 1.49 -23.84 -32.01
CA GLY A 89 0.49 -23.95 -33.07
C GLY A 89 -0.90 -23.39 -32.73
N MET A 90 -1.35 -22.50 -33.60
CA MET A 90 -2.63 -21.80 -33.52
C MET A 90 -3.80 -22.78 -33.67
N GLY A 91 -4.62 -22.89 -32.62
CA GLY A 91 -6.02 -23.24 -32.72
C GLY A 91 -6.84 -21.95 -32.50
N ALA A 92 -7.23 -21.29 -33.59
CA ALA A 92 -8.17 -20.20 -33.54
C ALA A 92 -9.55 -20.71 -33.13
N GLY A 93 -10.06 -20.25 -32.00
CA GLY A 93 -11.42 -20.51 -31.54
C GLY A 93 -11.74 -19.66 -30.34
N GLU A 94 -12.47 -18.57 -30.57
CA GLU A 94 -13.19 -17.84 -29.51
C GLU A 94 -14.17 -18.83 -28.85
N SER A 95 -13.86 -19.23 -27.62
CA SER A 95 -14.85 -19.83 -26.71
C SER A 95 -14.30 -19.73 -25.29
N GLU A 96 -15.10 -19.20 -24.39
CA GLU A 96 -14.96 -19.37 -22.96
C GLU A 96 -14.95 -20.87 -22.65
N VAL A 97 -13.76 -21.47 -22.61
CA VAL A 97 -13.58 -22.84 -22.17
C VAL A 97 -12.66 -22.79 -20.97
N SER A 98 -13.17 -23.30 -19.86
CA SER A 98 -12.39 -23.70 -18.69
C SER A 98 -11.18 -24.51 -19.15
N VAL A 99 -10.00 -23.84 -19.21
CA VAL A 99 -8.74 -24.46 -19.56
C VAL A 99 -8.42 -25.46 -18.46
N PRO A 100 -8.10 -26.74 -18.79
CA PRO A 100 -7.49 -27.65 -17.83
C PRO A 100 -6.20 -27.01 -17.34
N VAL A 101 -5.88 -27.17 -16.05
CA VAL A 101 -4.72 -26.59 -15.37
C VAL A 101 -3.43 -27.20 -15.94
N GLU A 102 -3.09 -26.85 -17.17
CA GLU A 102 -1.71 -26.95 -17.66
C GLU A 102 -0.99 -25.71 -17.11
N THR A 103 -0.04 -25.94 -16.23
CA THR A 103 0.85 -24.90 -15.70
C THR A 103 1.44 -24.13 -16.88
N THR A 104 1.08 -22.88 -17.04
CA THR A 104 1.60 -22.05 -18.12
C THR A 104 3.09 -21.79 -17.88
N VAL A 105 3.84 -21.48 -18.93
CA VAL A 105 5.25 -21.07 -18.81
C VAL A 105 5.39 -19.88 -17.88
N LEU A 106 4.40 -18.99 -17.88
CA LEU A 106 4.32 -17.85 -16.99
C LEU A 106 4.20 -18.28 -15.51
N ASP A 107 3.29 -19.20 -15.19
CA ASP A 107 3.12 -19.69 -13.82
C ASP A 107 4.38 -20.42 -13.33
N PHE A 108 4.99 -21.23 -14.20
CA PHE A 108 6.26 -21.89 -13.92
C PHE A 108 7.34 -20.87 -13.56
N ALA A 109 7.52 -19.85 -14.40
CA ALA A 109 8.53 -18.81 -14.19
C ALA A 109 8.27 -18.02 -12.91
N LEU A 110 7.04 -17.53 -12.70
CA LEU A 110 6.67 -16.75 -11.51
C LEU A 110 6.90 -17.52 -10.22
N ALA A 111 6.39 -18.76 -10.15
CA ALA A 111 6.50 -19.59 -8.94
C ALA A 111 7.95 -19.96 -8.62
N ASN A 112 8.72 -20.38 -9.64
CA ASN A 112 10.09 -20.87 -9.41
C ASN A 112 11.09 -19.73 -9.20
N VAL A 113 10.96 -18.58 -9.90
CA VAL A 113 11.78 -17.39 -9.63
C VAL A 113 11.51 -16.87 -8.22
N ALA A 114 10.24 -16.76 -7.80
CA ALA A 114 9.92 -16.35 -6.43
C ALA A 114 10.50 -17.30 -5.37
N ARG A 115 10.42 -18.62 -5.59
CA ARG A 115 11.03 -19.62 -4.68
C ARG A 115 12.55 -19.50 -4.64
N ALA A 116 13.21 -19.38 -5.80
CA ALA A 116 14.65 -19.25 -5.91
C ALA A 116 15.19 -18.00 -5.19
N THR A 117 14.44 -16.89 -5.23
CA THR A 117 14.82 -15.60 -4.61
C THR A 117 14.24 -15.40 -3.21
N SER A 118 13.66 -16.43 -2.60
CA SER A 118 12.96 -16.34 -1.31
C SER A 118 13.86 -15.97 -0.12
N ALA A 119 15.16 -16.21 -0.21
CA ALA A 119 16.12 -15.85 0.85
C ALA A 119 16.19 -14.32 1.08
N ASP A 120 16.01 -13.53 0.01
CA ASP A 120 16.01 -12.07 0.03
C ASP A 120 14.62 -11.54 -0.40
N ALA A 121 13.55 -12.20 0.06
CA ALA A 121 12.20 -11.92 -0.35
C ALA A 121 11.76 -10.49 0.01
N ASN A 122 11.49 -9.68 -1.00
CA ASN A 122 10.75 -8.43 -0.86
C ASN A 122 9.22 -8.70 -0.81
N GLU A 123 8.42 -7.66 -0.58
CA GLU A 123 6.95 -7.78 -0.50
C GLU A 123 6.33 -8.38 -1.78
N THR A 124 6.87 -8.05 -2.95
CA THR A 124 6.48 -8.61 -4.25
C THR A 124 6.74 -10.13 -4.32
N CYS A 125 7.94 -10.56 -3.91
CA CYS A 125 8.29 -11.98 -3.86
C CYS A 125 7.38 -12.73 -2.88
N GLN A 126 7.12 -12.15 -1.70
CA GLN A 126 6.23 -12.74 -0.71
C GLN A 126 4.79 -12.87 -1.22
N ALA A 127 4.28 -11.88 -1.98
CA ALA A 127 2.97 -11.95 -2.62
C ALA A 127 2.88 -13.13 -3.60
N LEU A 128 3.91 -13.32 -4.42
CA LEU A 128 3.98 -14.45 -5.35
C LEU A 128 4.08 -15.79 -4.64
N LEU A 129 4.90 -15.89 -3.58
CA LEU A 129 5.01 -17.12 -2.78
C LEU A 129 3.65 -17.50 -2.17
N ASN A 130 2.93 -16.52 -1.63
CA ASN A 130 1.58 -16.74 -1.09
C ASN A 130 0.58 -17.14 -2.18
N TYR A 131 0.64 -16.50 -3.35
CA TYR A 131 -0.26 -16.80 -4.47
C TYR A 131 -0.09 -18.23 -5.02
N TYR A 132 1.16 -18.74 -5.03
CA TYR A 132 1.48 -20.08 -5.51
C TYR A 132 1.58 -21.13 -4.41
N ALA A 133 1.29 -20.79 -3.13
CA ALA A 133 1.39 -21.74 -2.01
C ALA A 133 0.51 -22.98 -2.18
N ASP A 134 -0.74 -22.76 -2.62
CA ASP A 134 -1.76 -23.83 -2.78
C ASP A 134 -2.03 -24.19 -4.24
N ARG A 135 -1.22 -23.65 -5.18
CA ARG A 135 -1.38 -23.92 -6.61
C ARG A 135 -0.40 -25.00 -7.08
N PRO A 136 -0.87 -26.00 -7.86
CA PRO A 136 0.00 -27.03 -8.37
C PRO A 136 0.88 -26.47 -9.50
N VAL A 137 2.12 -26.13 -9.17
CA VAL A 137 3.12 -25.70 -10.15
C VAL A 137 4.35 -26.59 -10.00
N GLU A 138 4.89 -27.07 -11.14
CA GLU A 138 6.11 -27.85 -11.17
C GLU A 138 7.26 -27.11 -10.47
N VAL A 139 7.90 -27.75 -9.51
CA VAL A 139 9.03 -27.21 -8.79
C VAL A 139 10.31 -27.62 -9.49
N SER A 140 11.17 -26.67 -9.82
CA SER A 140 12.48 -26.91 -10.43
C SER A 140 13.60 -26.33 -9.57
N GLU A 141 14.70 -27.07 -9.44
CA GLU A 141 15.89 -26.60 -8.73
C GLU A 141 16.60 -25.52 -9.55
N PRO A 142 16.95 -24.37 -8.96
CA PRO A 142 17.64 -23.31 -9.66
C PRO A 142 19.11 -23.67 -9.93
N LEU A 143 19.56 -23.46 -11.15
CA LEU A 143 20.98 -23.59 -11.56
C LEU A 143 21.76 -22.31 -11.27
N ALA A 144 21.11 -21.15 -11.35
CA ALA A 144 21.64 -19.85 -10.98
C ALA A 144 20.51 -18.97 -10.43
N VAL A 145 20.82 -18.10 -9.46
CA VAL A 145 19.86 -17.21 -8.83
C VAL A 145 20.42 -15.80 -8.84
N ILE A 146 19.62 -14.86 -9.33
CA ILE A 146 19.92 -13.42 -9.31
C ILE A 146 18.88 -12.77 -8.39
N PRO A 147 19.25 -12.38 -7.17
CA PRO A 147 18.37 -11.73 -6.24
C PRO A 147 17.94 -10.35 -6.74
N PHE A 148 16.84 -9.84 -6.20
CA PHE A 148 16.34 -8.51 -6.57
C PHE A 148 17.36 -7.42 -6.20
N SER A 149 17.60 -6.53 -7.14
CA SER A 149 18.42 -5.33 -6.92
C SER A 149 17.63 -4.07 -7.21
N SER A 150 17.69 -3.11 -6.30
CA SER A 150 17.06 -1.80 -6.48
C SER A 150 17.67 -1.01 -7.66
N SER A 151 18.91 -1.28 -8.05
CA SER A 151 19.55 -0.68 -9.20
C SER A 151 19.11 -1.32 -10.52
N LYS A 152 18.95 -2.65 -10.53
CA LYS A 152 18.52 -3.41 -11.73
C LYS A 152 17.00 -3.43 -11.90
N LYS A 153 16.22 -3.30 -10.78
CA LYS A 153 14.75 -3.34 -10.76
C LYS A 153 14.13 -4.65 -11.24
N TRP A 154 14.89 -5.74 -11.21
CA TRP A 154 14.45 -7.09 -11.56
C TRP A 154 15.19 -8.14 -10.73
N SER A 155 14.65 -9.35 -10.72
CA SER A 155 15.24 -10.58 -10.20
C SER A 155 15.08 -11.69 -11.23
N GLY A 156 15.89 -12.76 -11.13
CA GLY A 156 15.80 -13.87 -12.07
C GLY A 156 16.42 -15.15 -11.56
N ALA A 157 16.17 -16.22 -12.29
CA ALA A 157 16.81 -17.52 -12.03
C ALA A 157 16.89 -18.36 -13.31
N SER A 158 17.90 -19.22 -13.38
CA SER A 158 18.06 -20.24 -14.43
C SER A 158 17.63 -21.59 -13.92
N PHE A 159 16.93 -22.33 -14.74
CA PHE A 159 16.45 -23.70 -14.50
C PHE A 159 16.79 -24.59 -15.69
N ALA A 160 16.59 -25.89 -15.57
CA ALA A 160 16.75 -26.82 -16.69
C ALA A 160 15.83 -26.52 -17.88
N GLN A 161 14.67 -25.91 -17.61
CA GLN A 161 13.64 -25.53 -18.61
C GLN A 161 13.90 -24.17 -19.27
N GLY A 162 14.83 -23.38 -18.75
CA GLY A 162 15.21 -22.05 -19.26
C GLY A 162 15.53 -21.05 -18.17
N SER A 163 15.94 -19.85 -18.57
CA SER A 163 16.26 -18.76 -17.67
C SER A 163 15.18 -17.70 -17.73
N TYR A 164 14.71 -17.23 -16.59
CA TYR A 164 13.62 -16.27 -16.49
C TYR A 164 13.99 -15.09 -15.60
N VAL A 165 13.49 -13.93 -16.00
CA VAL A 165 13.59 -12.67 -15.25
C VAL A 165 12.22 -12.11 -14.97
N MET A 166 12.07 -11.43 -13.84
CA MET A 166 10.84 -10.77 -13.43
C MET A 166 11.18 -9.37 -12.88
N GLY A 167 10.53 -8.35 -13.43
CA GLY A 167 10.80 -6.97 -13.00
C GLY A 167 9.96 -5.93 -13.73
N ALA A 168 10.31 -4.66 -13.53
CA ALA A 168 9.65 -3.56 -14.23
C ALA A 168 10.01 -3.60 -15.73
N ALA A 169 9.00 -3.51 -16.59
CA ALA A 169 9.13 -3.73 -18.02
C ALA A 169 10.22 -2.88 -18.68
N GLN A 170 10.34 -1.61 -18.29
CA GLN A 170 11.36 -0.68 -18.83
C GLN A 170 12.82 -1.04 -18.46
N PHE A 171 13.03 -1.95 -17.50
CA PHE A 171 14.36 -2.40 -17.09
C PHE A 171 14.67 -3.83 -17.55
N VAL A 172 13.65 -4.59 -17.92
CA VAL A 172 13.77 -5.97 -18.37
C VAL A 172 13.83 -6.04 -19.89
N LEU A 173 12.98 -5.27 -20.59
CA LEU A 173 12.80 -5.33 -22.02
C LEU A 173 13.69 -4.30 -22.74
N SER A 174 14.12 -4.62 -23.98
CA SER A 174 14.69 -3.64 -24.90
C SER A 174 13.63 -2.57 -25.26
N GLU A 175 14.07 -1.38 -25.71
CA GLU A 175 13.16 -0.31 -26.14
C GLU A 175 12.16 -0.80 -27.21
N HIS A 176 12.62 -1.64 -28.12
CA HIS A 176 11.76 -2.22 -29.15
C HIS A 176 10.70 -3.16 -28.55
N ALA A 177 11.10 -4.12 -27.72
CA ALA A 177 10.17 -5.05 -27.07
C ALA A 177 9.22 -4.33 -26.12
N PHE A 178 9.70 -3.29 -25.40
CA PHE A 178 8.85 -2.49 -24.52
C PHE A 178 7.76 -1.75 -25.31
N SER A 179 8.10 -1.12 -26.44
CA SER A 179 7.12 -0.40 -27.27
C SER A 179 5.96 -1.26 -27.77
N GLN A 180 6.18 -2.57 -27.94
CA GLN A 180 5.15 -3.51 -28.37
C GLN A 180 4.13 -3.82 -27.25
N VAL A 181 4.56 -3.74 -25.99
CA VAL A 181 3.75 -4.09 -24.83
C VAL A 181 3.33 -2.88 -23.99
N GLU A 182 3.80 -1.68 -24.33
CA GLU A 182 3.59 -0.44 -23.57
C GLU A 182 2.10 -0.16 -23.30
N ASN A 183 1.26 -0.27 -24.33
CA ASN A 183 -0.19 -0.05 -24.17
C ASN A 183 -0.79 -1.05 -23.20
N ARG A 184 -0.37 -2.34 -23.27
CA ARG A 184 -0.87 -3.36 -22.35
C ARG A 184 -0.39 -3.14 -20.93
N VAL A 185 0.86 -2.75 -20.76
CA VAL A 185 1.40 -2.36 -19.43
C VAL A 185 0.64 -1.15 -18.88
N ALA A 186 0.37 -0.13 -19.69
CA ALA A 186 -0.38 1.05 -19.28
C ALA A 186 -1.83 0.71 -18.86
N GLU A 187 -2.53 -0.15 -19.61
CA GLU A 187 -3.87 -0.62 -19.24
C GLU A 187 -3.88 -1.36 -17.89
N LEU A 188 -2.89 -2.23 -17.65
CA LEU A 188 -2.79 -3.00 -16.41
C LEU A 188 -2.28 -2.18 -15.24
N ALA A 189 -1.56 -1.09 -15.49
CA ALA A 189 -0.94 -0.26 -14.46
C ALA A 189 -1.90 0.76 -13.82
N ASP A 190 -3.15 0.84 -14.25
CA ASP A 190 -4.11 1.86 -13.76
C ASP A 190 -4.31 1.79 -12.23
N THR A 191 -4.35 0.59 -11.67
CA THR A 191 -4.58 0.37 -10.23
C THR A 191 -3.50 -0.48 -9.56
N CYS A 192 -2.59 -1.08 -10.32
CA CYS A 192 -1.68 -2.12 -9.89
C CYS A 192 -0.24 -1.87 -10.35
N ARG A 193 0.70 -2.43 -9.62
CA ARG A 193 2.09 -2.54 -10.10
C ARG A 193 2.15 -3.68 -11.09
N VAL A 194 2.60 -3.40 -12.31
CA VAL A 194 2.79 -4.39 -13.36
C VAL A 194 4.25 -4.83 -13.41
N LEU A 195 4.48 -6.13 -13.36
CA LEU A 195 5.79 -6.72 -13.61
C LEU A 195 5.71 -7.57 -14.88
N VAL A 196 6.71 -7.46 -15.72
CA VAL A 196 6.91 -8.36 -16.85
C VAL A 196 7.71 -9.59 -16.39
N VAL A 197 7.35 -10.72 -16.94
CA VAL A 197 8.16 -11.94 -16.88
C VAL A 197 8.67 -12.20 -18.29
N ALA A 198 9.98 -12.36 -18.41
CA ALA A 198 10.60 -12.61 -19.69
C ALA A 198 11.58 -13.79 -19.62
N ARG A 199 11.73 -14.48 -20.74
CA ARG A 199 12.76 -15.49 -20.96
C ARG A 199 14.03 -14.84 -21.45
N VAL A 200 15.20 -15.31 -20.99
CA VAL A 200 16.52 -14.88 -21.40
C VAL A 200 17.41 -16.09 -21.68
N ASP A 201 18.52 -15.91 -22.38
CA ASP A 201 19.46 -17.01 -22.66
C ASP A 201 20.21 -17.48 -21.39
N GLY A 202 20.40 -16.59 -20.42
CA GLY A 202 21.08 -16.90 -19.16
C GLY A 202 21.52 -15.66 -18.41
N PHE A 203 22.51 -15.85 -17.52
CA PHE A 203 23.10 -14.76 -16.73
C PHE A 203 24.62 -14.83 -16.78
N THR A 204 25.25 -13.66 -16.79
CA THR A 204 26.71 -13.55 -16.62
C THR A 204 27.12 -13.86 -15.18
N PRO A 205 28.40 -14.10 -14.90
CA PRO A 205 28.91 -14.25 -13.52
C PRO A 205 28.63 -13.01 -12.64
N ASP A 206 28.53 -11.81 -13.26
CA ASP A 206 28.22 -10.54 -12.60
C ASP A 206 26.70 -10.35 -12.41
N GLY A 207 25.90 -11.32 -12.82
CA GLY A 207 24.44 -11.32 -12.68
C GLY A 207 23.72 -10.38 -13.64
N ASP A 208 24.24 -10.13 -14.84
CA ASP A 208 23.53 -9.43 -15.91
C ASP A 208 22.85 -10.42 -16.85
N MET A 209 21.77 -9.99 -17.50
CA MET A 209 21.04 -10.80 -18.47
C MET A 209 21.90 -11.05 -19.72
N VAL A 210 21.83 -12.26 -20.26
CA VAL A 210 22.43 -12.64 -21.54
C VAL A 210 21.32 -12.84 -22.56
N GLY A 211 21.50 -12.26 -23.75
CA GLY A 211 20.51 -12.31 -24.82
C GLY A 211 19.44 -11.24 -24.69
N GLU A 212 18.49 -11.27 -25.62
CA GLU A 212 17.33 -10.37 -25.59
C GLU A 212 16.23 -11.00 -24.72
N ALA A 213 15.59 -10.19 -23.90
CA ALA A 213 14.51 -10.64 -23.03
C ALA A 213 13.21 -10.76 -23.82
N GLU A 214 12.73 -12.00 -24.00
CA GLU A 214 11.47 -12.30 -24.66
C GLU A 214 10.32 -12.32 -23.63
N PRO A 215 9.33 -11.42 -23.74
CA PRO A 215 8.26 -11.36 -22.76
C PRO A 215 7.36 -12.60 -22.84
N VAL A 216 7.15 -13.27 -21.70
CA VAL A 216 6.28 -14.42 -21.51
C VAL A 216 4.91 -14.03 -21.03
N GLY A 217 4.83 -12.93 -20.27
CA GLY A 217 3.59 -12.42 -19.72
C GLY A 217 3.80 -11.37 -18.64
N PHE A 218 2.69 -11.01 -18.00
CA PHE A 218 2.67 -10.00 -16.94
C PHE A 218 2.04 -10.57 -15.69
N VAL A 219 2.43 -10.01 -14.55
CA VAL A 219 1.73 -10.18 -13.28
C VAL A 219 1.41 -8.81 -12.71
N THR A 220 0.18 -8.66 -12.23
CA THR A 220 -0.26 -7.46 -11.53
C THR A 220 -0.27 -7.70 -10.04
N ILE A 221 0.29 -6.74 -9.31
CA ILE A 221 0.43 -6.79 -7.85
C ILE A 221 -0.14 -5.49 -7.29
N ARG A 222 -0.99 -5.62 -6.28
CA ARG A 222 -1.58 -4.49 -5.58
C ARG A 222 -1.31 -4.56 -4.08
N ASP A 223 -1.45 -3.43 -3.42
CA ASP A 223 -1.47 -3.40 -1.96
C ASP A 223 -2.76 -4.03 -1.43
N GLU A 224 -2.62 -4.95 -0.48
CA GLU A 224 -3.75 -5.56 0.20
C GLU A 224 -4.49 -4.51 1.04
N ILE A 225 -5.74 -4.23 0.70
CA ILE A 225 -6.59 -3.31 1.45
C ILE A 225 -7.06 -4.00 2.73
N ARG A 226 -6.98 -3.29 3.87
CA ARG A 226 -7.50 -3.83 5.14
C ARG A 226 -8.99 -4.09 5.04
N THR A 227 -9.43 -5.24 5.52
CA THR A 227 -10.86 -5.63 5.54
C THR A 227 -11.72 -4.65 6.32
N SER A 228 -11.16 -3.97 7.34
CA SER A 228 -11.85 -2.94 8.14
C SER A 228 -11.79 -1.53 7.55
N ALA A 229 -11.07 -1.32 6.44
CA ALA A 229 -10.84 0.05 5.91
C ALA A 229 -12.16 0.70 5.48
N ALA A 230 -12.97 0.03 4.67
CA ALA A 230 -14.24 0.57 4.19
C ALA A 230 -15.23 0.87 5.32
N GLU A 231 -15.33 -0.01 6.33
CA GLU A 231 -16.19 0.19 7.51
C GLU A 231 -15.71 1.40 8.32
N THR A 232 -14.41 1.53 8.55
CA THR A 232 -13.83 2.63 9.31
C THR A 232 -14.01 3.97 8.60
N ILE A 233 -13.80 4.01 7.28
CA ILE A 233 -13.99 5.20 6.46
C ILE A 233 -15.48 5.60 6.43
N GLY A 234 -16.38 4.62 6.27
CA GLY A 234 -17.82 4.86 6.35
C GLY A 234 -18.23 5.48 7.69
N TYR A 235 -17.69 4.99 8.80
CA TYR A 235 -17.95 5.55 10.12
C TYR A 235 -17.54 7.03 10.20
N PHE A 236 -16.34 7.41 9.74
CA PHE A 236 -15.91 8.81 9.77
C PHE A 236 -16.76 9.71 8.86
N ASN A 237 -17.16 9.21 7.69
CA ASN A 237 -18.08 9.92 6.80
C ASN A 237 -19.43 10.20 7.47
N GLU A 238 -20.00 9.23 8.20
CA GLU A 238 -21.24 9.39 8.96
C GLU A 238 -21.10 10.39 10.11
N GLN A 239 -19.90 10.55 10.68
CA GLN A 239 -19.63 11.57 11.70
C GLN A 239 -19.37 12.96 11.11
N GLY A 240 -19.39 13.12 9.78
CA GLY A 240 -19.14 14.39 9.10
C GLY A 240 -17.67 14.81 9.11
N VAL A 241 -16.74 13.86 9.26
CA VAL A 241 -15.29 14.11 9.21
C VAL A 241 -14.85 14.08 7.75
N THR A 242 -14.16 15.14 7.32
CA THR A 242 -13.54 15.19 5.99
C THR A 242 -12.31 14.28 5.95
N LEU A 243 -12.23 13.43 4.95
CA LEU A 243 -11.14 12.45 4.80
C LEU A 243 -10.22 12.85 3.65
N ASN A 244 -8.94 12.99 3.92
CA ASN A 244 -7.90 13.20 2.93
C ASN A 244 -6.89 12.06 2.97
N VAL A 245 -6.47 11.57 1.81
CA VAL A 245 -5.43 10.54 1.71
C VAL A 245 -4.14 11.18 1.22
N ILE A 246 -3.05 11.00 1.97
CA ILE A 246 -1.73 11.51 1.66
C ILE A 246 -0.80 10.32 1.45
N SER A 247 -0.11 10.28 0.31
CA SER A 247 0.80 9.17 -0.02
C SER A 247 1.95 9.66 -0.89
N GLY A 248 3.05 8.91 -0.87
CA GLY A 248 4.17 9.09 -1.79
C GLY A 248 4.03 8.31 -3.10
N ASP A 249 2.91 7.60 -3.31
CA ASP A 249 2.66 6.81 -4.51
C ASP A 249 2.04 7.65 -5.64
N ASP A 250 1.92 7.04 -6.83
CA ASP A 250 1.24 7.68 -7.98
C ASP A 250 -0.19 8.10 -7.58
N PRO A 251 -0.58 9.36 -7.83
CA PRO A 251 -1.87 9.89 -7.42
C PRO A 251 -3.08 9.10 -7.94
N ARG A 252 -2.98 8.51 -9.12
CA ARG A 252 -4.05 7.70 -9.73
C ARG A 252 -4.26 6.41 -8.94
N THR A 253 -3.18 5.74 -8.55
CA THR A 253 -3.24 4.53 -7.71
C THR A 253 -3.86 4.84 -6.34
N VAL A 254 -3.48 5.98 -5.73
CA VAL A 254 -4.03 6.43 -4.45
C VAL A 254 -5.53 6.74 -4.58
N SER A 255 -5.93 7.48 -5.63
CA SER A 255 -7.33 7.81 -5.95
C SER A 255 -8.16 6.53 -6.13
N SER A 256 -7.65 5.55 -6.86
CA SER A 256 -8.33 4.27 -7.07
C SER A 256 -8.58 3.52 -5.76
N ILE A 257 -7.57 3.42 -4.90
CA ILE A 257 -7.70 2.78 -3.58
C ILE A 257 -8.68 3.56 -2.70
N ALA A 258 -8.59 4.89 -2.67
CA ALA A 258 -9.49 5.77 -1.92
C ALA A 258 -10.96 5.58 -2.35
N ARG A 259 -11.20 5.43 -3.66
CA ARG A 259 -12.54 5.13 -4.21
C ARG A 259 -13.04 3.76 -3.76
N VAL A 260 -12.21 2.73 -3.82
CA VAL A 260 -12.59 1.36 -3.41
C VAL A 260 -13.01 1.31 -1.94
N VAL A 261 -12.32 2.06 -1.07
CA VAL A 261 -12.66 2.09 0.36
C VAL A 261 -13.72 3.12 0.73
N GLY A 262 -14.23 3.89 -0.26
CA GLY A 262 -15.37 4.80 -0.07
C GLY A 262 -15.01 6.18 0.48
N VAL A 263 -13.81 6.68 0.22
CA VAL A 263 -13.45 8.08 0.53
C VAL A 263 -14.21 9.02 -0.39
N PRO A 264 -14.98 9.98 0.14
CA PRO A 264 -15.69 10.96 -0.69
C PRO A 264 -14.73 11.84 -1.48
N GLY A 265 -15.06 12.15 -2.72
CA GLY A 265 -14.22 13.00 -3.55
C GLY A 265 -12.89 12.37 -4.00
N ALA A 266 -12.75 11.04 -3.94
CA ALA A 266 -11.53 10.32 -4.31
C ALA A 266 -11.01 10.62 -5.73
N ASP A 267 -11.87 11.11 -6.64
CA ASP A 267 -11.49 11.51 -8.00
C ASP A 267 -10.78 12.86 -8.07
N ALA A 268 -10.92 13.69 -7.03
CA ALA A 268 -10.22 14.97 -6.90
C ALA A 268 -8.88 14.75 -6.21
N TYR A 269 -7.84 14.54 -6.98
CA TYR A 269 -6.48 14.36 -6.45
C TYR A 269 -5.51 15.38 -7.05
N VAL A 270 -4.45 15.66 -6.30
CA VAL A 270 -3.39 16.58 -6.69
C VAL A 270 -2.05 15.87 -6.58
N ASP A 271 -1.22 16.01 -7.59
CA ASP A 271 0.18 15.58 -7.54
C ASP A 271 0.99 16.62 -6.76
N ALA A 272 1.42 16.24 -5.53
CA ALA A 272 2.14 17.11 -4.63
C ALA A 272 3.49 17.56 -5.20
N THR A 273 4.07 16.85 -6.18
CA THR A 273 5.31 17.26 -6.85
C THR A 273 5.13 18.53 -7.70
N THR A 274 3.89 18.88 -8.04
CA THR A 274 3.53 20.10 -8.79
C THR A 274 3.31 21.31 -7.89
N LEU A 275 3.25 21.13 -6.55
CA LEU A 275 2.99 22.15 -5.56
C LEU A 275 4.29 22.81 -5.09
N ASP A 276 4.89 23.62 -5.96
CA ASP A 276 6.20 24.26 -5.75
C ASP A 276 6.12 25.64 -5.09
N THR A 277 4.91 26.19 -4.89
CA THR A 277 4.69 27.50 -4.29
C THR A 277 3.59 27.47 -3.22
N PRO A 278 3.69 28.34 -2.16
CA PRO A 278 2.64 28.43 -1.15
C PRO A 278 1.23 28.65 -1.73
N SER A 279 1.11 29.51 -2.76
CA SER A 279 -0.19 29.80 -3.40
C SER A 279 -0.81 28.58 -4.08
N LYS A 280 0.00 27.67 -4.63
CA LYS A 280 -0.48 26.40 -5.20
C LYS A 280 -0.92 25.43 -4.12
N ILE A 281 -0.22 25.43 -2.97
CA ILE A 281 -0.59 24.59 -1.82
C ILE A 281 -1.93 25.07 -1.26
N ASP A 282 -2.09 26.39 -1.04
CA ASP A 282 -3.36 26.97 -0.56
C ASP A 282 -4.51 26.63 -1.50
N ALA A 283 -4.31 26.78 -2.81
CA ALA A 283 -5.35 26.45 -3.82
C ALA A 283 -5.66 24.95 -3.95
N ALA A 284 -4.80 24.08 -3.47
CA ALA A 284 -5.02 22.63 -3.49
C ALA A 284 -5.73 22.11 -2.23
N VAL A 285 -5.77 22.93 -1.17
CA VAL A 285 -6.39 22.58 0.14
C VAL A 285 -7.80 23.15 0.24
N ASP A 286 -8.11 24.23 -0.48
CA ASP A 286 -9.45 24.85 -0.60
C ASP A 286 -10.36 24.04 -1.54
#